data_f493f90388a55709c6e2273fb465f757
#
_entry.id   f493f90388a55709c6e2273fb465f757
#
_cell.length_a   1.000
_cell.length_b   1.000
_cell.length_c   1.000
_cell.angle_alpha   90.00
_cell.angle_beta   90.00
_cell.angle_gamma   90.00
#
_symmetry.space_group_name_H-M   'P 1'
#
loop_
_entity.id
_entity.type
_entity.pdbx_description
1 polymer ?
#
loop_
_entity_poly.entity_id
_entity_poly.type
_entity_poly.pdbx_seq_one_letter_code
_entity_poly.pdbx_strand_id
1 'polypeptide(L)'
;NSPDEVLSWLEQVDPTRIVLALDVRLDVAGVPMLTTHGWQQTSGVVLWAAVERFLRSGLTHVLCTDVARDGALTGPNCELYAEAVRRFPELQWQASGGVATARDLVALRDCGVAAVISGKALLENKISSQELRPFLPNASSLASM
;
A
#
# COMPACT_ATOMS: atom_id res chain seq x y z
N ASN A 1 -7.54 11.73 -11.51
CA ASN A 1 -8.54 10.97 -12.26
C ASN A 1 -9.89 11.09 -11.54
N SER A 2 -10.97 11.13 -12.30
CA SER A 2 -12.31 11.10 -11.75
C SER A 2 -12.60 9.70 -11.16
N PRO A 3 -13.24 9.59 -9.98
CA PRO A 3 -13.68 8.30 -9.45
C PRO A 3 -14.55 7.50 -10.43
N ASP A 4 -15.35 8.18 -11.25
CA ASP A 4 -16.24 7.55 -12.22
C ASP A 4 -15.46 6.91 -13.39
N GLU A 5 -14.33 7.48 -13.78
CA GLU A 5 -13.43 6.86 -14.76
C GLU A 5 -12.86 5.54 -14.23
N VAL A 6 -12.45 5.51 -12.96
CA VAL A 6 -11.91 4.29 -12.33
C VAL A 6 -12.99 3.21 -12.25
N LEU A 7 -14.22 3.58 -11.90
CA LEU A 7 -15.35 2.64 -11.90
C LEU A 7 -15.60 2.06 -13.31
N SER A 8 -15.57 2.92 -14.33
CA SER A 8 -15.71 2.48 -15.72
C SER A 8 -14.59 1.51 -16.13
N TRP A 9 -13.35 1.73 -15.69
CA TRP A 9 -12.25 0.80 -15.98
C TRP A 9 -12.43 -0.55 -15.29
N LEU A 10 -12.89 -0.57 -14.05
CA LEU A 10 -13.17 -1.82 -13.31
C LEU A 10 -14.27 -2.66 -13.98
N GLU A 11 -15.19 -2.02 -14.72
CA GLU A 11 -16.24 -2.70 -15.49
C GLU A 11 -15.73 -3.22 -16.85
N GLN A 12 -14.74 -2.55 -17.46
CA GLN A 12 -14.27 -2.84 -18.82
C GLN A 12 -13.01 -3.72 -18.88
N VAL A 13 -12.23 -3.73 -17.82
CA VAL A 13 -10.97 -4.45 -17.73
C VAL A 13 -11.03 -5.43 -16.57
N ASP A 14 -10.36 -6.58 -16.71
CA ASP A 14 -10.23 -7.53 -15.60
C ASP A 14 -9.70 -6.81 -14.35
N PRO A 15 -10.46 -6.77 -13.25
CA PRO A 15 -10.10 -6.03 -12.03
C PRO A 15 -8.75 -6.45 -11.43
N THR A 16 -8.31 -7.69 -11.68
CA THR A 16 -7.00 -8.19 -11.21
C THR A 16 -5.82 -7.49 -11.88
N ARG A 17 -6.05 -6.75 -12.97
CA ARG A 17 -5.04 -5.98 -13.69
C ARG A 17 -5.00 -4.50 -13.30
N ILE A 18 -5.90 -4.09 -12.39
CA ILE A 18 -6.00 -2.71 -11.92
C ILE A 18 -5.52 -2.64 -10.47
N VAL A 19 -4.60 -1.74 -10.21
CA VAL A 19 -4.20 -1.36 -8.84
C VAL A 19 -4.69 0.05 -8.58
N LEU A 20 -5.58 0.20 -7.60
CA LEU A 20 -6.05 1.51 -7.15
C LEU A 20 -4.99 2.12 -6.22
N ALA A 21 -4.31 3.17 -6.67
CA ALA A 21 -3.33 3.89 -5.87
C ALA A 21 -3.99 5.02 -5.09
N LEU A 22 -3.87 4.99 -3.77
CA LEU A 22 -4.45 5.95 -2.84
C LEU A 22 -3.37 6.47 -1.88
N ASP A 23 -3.12 7.77 -1.94
CA ASP A 23 -2.21 8.46 -1.05
C ASP A 23 -2.99 9.02 0.15
N VAL A 24 -2.51 8.73 1.35
CA VAL A 24 -3.20 9.12 2.59
C VAL A 24 -2.28 9.91 3.52
N ARG A 25 -2.92 10.77 4.31
CA ARG A 25 -2.34 11.41 5.49
C ARG A 25 -3.29 11.21 6.66
N LEU A 26 -2.75 10.84 7.82
CA LEU A 26 -3.57 10.77 9.02
C LEU A 26 -3.93 12.17 9.49
N ASP A 27 -5.18 12.38 9.84
CA ASP A 27 -5.62 13.61 10.50
C ASP A 27 -5.24 13.61 11.99
N VAL A 28 -5.64 14.65 12.71
CA VAL A 28 -5.34 14.80 14.15
C VAL A 28 -5.99 13.72 15.04
N ALA A 29 -7.01 13.03 14.53
CA ALA A 29 -7.67 11.91 15.19
C ALA A 29 -7.12 10.53 14.73
N GLY A 30 -6.10 10.52 13.86
CA GLY A 30 -5.52 9.30 13.31
C GLY A 30 -6.35 8.68 12.17
N VAL A 31 -7.30 9.42 11.60
CA VAL A 31 -8.12 8.93 10.48
C VAL A 31 -7.36 9.11 9.17
N PRO A 32 -7.23 8.07 8.32
CA PRO A 32 -6.53 8.18 7.05
C PRO A 32 -7.40 8.92 6.01
N MET A 33 -7.00 10.14 5.70
CA MET A 33 -7.65 11.02 4.72
C MET A 33 -6.92 10.94 3.38
N LEU A 34 -7.65 10.80 2.28
CA LEU A 34 -7.06 10.85 0.94
C LEU A 34 -6.45 12.23 0.68
N THR A 35 -5.28 12.23 0.06
CA THR A 35 -4.60 13.45 -0.40
C THR A 35 -4.78 13.66 -1.90
N THR A 36 -4.70 14.92 -2.32
CA THR A 36 -4.80 15.35 -3.71
C THR A 36 -3.74 16.40 -4.04
N HIS A 37 -3.59 16.74 -5.31
CA HIS A 37 -2.69 17.79 -5.79
C HIS A 37 -1.22 17.63 -5.32
N GLY A 38 -0.67 16.41 -5.50
CA GLY A 38 0.72 16.14 -5.09
C GLY A 38 0.90 16.24 -3.57
N TRP A 39 -0.10 15.74 -2.81
CA TRP A 39 -0.10 15.67 -1.33
C TRP A 39 -0.30 17.03 -0.61
N GLN A 40 -0.62 18.08 -1.36
CA GLN A 40 -0.75 19.44 -0.80
C GLN A 40 -2.09 19.67 -0.09
N GLN A 41 -3.13 18.90 -0.43
CA GLN A 41 -4.46 19.06 0.12
C GLN A 41 -5.05 17.70 0.51
N THR A 42 -5.86 17.68 1.57
CA THR A 42 -6.73 16.55 1.88
C THR A 42 -8.03 16.69 1.10
N SER A 43 -8.54 15.59 0.55
CA SER A 43 -9.77 15.59 -0.24
C SER A 43 -11.06 15.69 0.59
N GLY A 44 -10.96 15.58 1.93
CA GLY A 44 -12.11 15.39 2.80
C GLY A 44 -12.70 13.97 2.76
N VAL A 45 -12.12 13.06 1.98
CA VAL A 45 -12.59 11.67 1.84
C VAL A 45 -11.71 10.76 2.68
N VAL A 46 -12.36 9.94 3.53
CA VAL A 46 -11.67 8.91 4.31
C VAL A 46 -11.30 7.73 3.41
N LEU A 47 -10.10 7.16 3.59
CA LEU A 47 -9.62 5.99 2.86
C LEU A 47 -10.67 4.88 2.80
N TRP A 48 -11.27 4.55 3.93
CA TRP A 48 -12.23 3.44 4.03
C TRP A 48 -13.46 3.63 3.15
N ALA A 49 -14.02 4.84 3.13
CA ALA A 49 -15.17 5.17 2.28
C ALA A 49 -14.84 5.10 0.78
N ALA A 50 -13.63 5.52 0.40
CA ALA A 50 -13.18 5.39 -0.98
C ALA A 50 -13.04 3.92 -1.39
N VAL A 51 -12.41 3.10 -0.55
CA VAL A 51 -12.22 1.66 -0.83
C VAL A 51 -13.56 0.96 -0.95
N GLU A 52 -14.52 1.19 -0.04
CA GLU A 52 -15.86 0.61 -0.10
C GLU A 52 -16.59 0.91 -1.41
N ARG A 53 -16.42 2.13 -1.93
CA ARG A 53 -17.01 2.52 -3.21
C ARG A 53 -16.51 1.64 -4.36
N PHE A 54 -15.20 1.43 -4.45
CA PHE A 54 -14.58 0.68 -5.54
C PHE A 54 -14.68 -0.85 -5.35
N LEU A 55 -14.74 -1.32 -4.11
CA LEU A 55 -14.90 -2.74 -3.80
C LEU A 55 -16.15 -3.34 -4.45
N ARG A 56 -17.25 -2.60 -4.47
CA ARG A 56 -18.51 -3.01 -5.11
C ARG A 56 -18.39 -3.23 -6.62
N SER A 57 -17.38 -2.64 -7.25
CA SER A 57 -17.10 -2.78 -8.68
C SER A 57 -15.97 -3.80 -8.96
N GLY A 58 -15.68 -4.69 -8.00
CA GLY A 58 -14.76 -5.79 -8.17
C GLY A 58 -13.28 -5.44 -7.94
N LEU A 59 -12.97 -4.28 -7.31
CA LEU A 59 -11.59 -3.94 -6.92
C LEU A 59 -10.95 -5.08 -6.14
N THR A 60 -9.71 -5.44 -6.50
CA THR A 60 -8.94 -6.51 -5.85
C THR A 60 -7.61 -6.03 -5.29
N HIS A 61 -6.99 -5.01 -5.88
CA HIS A 61 -5.65 -4.53 -5.50
C HIS A 61 -5.68 -3.05 -5.12
N VAL A 62 -5.11 -2.72 -3.96
CA VAL A 62 -4.96 -1.34 -3.48
C VAL A 62 -3.50 -1.08 -3.11
N LEU A 63 -2.91 -0.07 -3.70
CA LEU A 63 -1.66 0.53 -3.26
C LEU A 63 -2.01 1.71 -2.34
N CYS A 64 -1.59 1.66 -1.09
CA CYS A 64 -1.78 2.74 -0.13
C CYS A 64 -0.43 3.31 0.29
N THR A 65 -0.26 4.64 0.11
CA THR A 65 0.95 5.36 0.54
C THR A 65 0.63 6.24 1.75
N ASP A 66 1.30 6.02 2.89
CA ASP A 66 1.34 7.03 3.96
C ASP A 66 2.34 8.13 3.57
N VAL A 67 1.81 9.24 3.05
CA VAL A 67 2.63 10.35 2.52
C VAL A 67 3.46 11.06 3.60
N ALA A 68 3.07 10.97 4.87
CA ALA A 68 3.85 11.55 5.97
C ALA A 68 5.13 10.74 6.24
N ARG A 69 5.16 9.49 5.84
CA ARG A 69 6.31 8.59 6.00
C ARG A 69 7.09 8.37 4.70
N ASP A 70 6.51 8.74 3.55
CA ASP A 70 7.18 8.50 2.27
C ASP A 70 8.50 9.24 2.19
N GLY A 71 9.56 8.50 1.83
CA GLY A 71 10.93 9.01 1.79
C GLY A 71 11.57 9.35 3.15
N ALA A 72 10.85 9.24 4.27
CA ALA A 72 11.35 9.62 5.60
C ALA A 72 12.31 8.58 6.21
N LEU A 73 12.25 7.32 5.79
CA LEU A 73 13.04 6.20 6.37
C LEU A 73 12.84 6.06 7.90
N THR A 74 11.63 6.28 8.38
CA THR A 74 11.29 6.25 9.82
C THR A 74 10.48 5.01 10.23
N GLY A 75 10.37 4.05 9.33
CA GLY A 75 9.51 2.88 9.46
C GLY A 75 8.11 3.10 8.89
N PRO A 76 7.45 2.04 8.40
CA PRO A 76 6.11 2.08 7.85
C PRO A 76 5.03 2.28 8.93
N ASN A 77 3.83 2.63 8.50
CA ASN A 77 2.67 2.75 9.37
C ASN A 77 1.95 1.39 9.52
N CYS A 78 2.52 0.49 10.33
CA CYS A 78 1.95 -0.86 10.49
C CYS A 78 0.53 -0.85 11.03
N GLU A 79 0.14 0.13 11.87
CA GLU A 79 -1.22 0.25 12.39
C GLU A 79 -2.23 0.53 11.28
N LEU A 80 -1.89 1.43 10.35
CA LEU A 80 -2.71 1.73 9.18
C LEU A 80 -2.96 0.47 8.34
N TYR A 81 -1.89 -0.29 8.05
CA TYR A 81 -1.99 -1.48 7.19
C TYR A 81 -2.68 -2.66 7.88
N ALA A 82 -2.44 -2.87 9.16
CA ALA A 82 -3.16 -3.89 9.94
C ALA A 82 -4.67 -3.60 9.97
N GLU A 83 -5.04 -2.32 10.14
CA GLU A 83 -6.44 -1.91 10.09
C GLU A 83 -7.05 -2.06 8.68
N ALA A 84 -6.30 -1.74 7.63
CA ALA A 84 -6.72 -1.90 6.24
C ALA A 84 -7.02 -3.38 5.92
N VAL A 85 -6.12 -4.29 6.26
CA VAL A 85 -6.28 -5.74 6.07
C VAL A 85 -7.45 -6.27 6.90
N ARG A 86 -7.60 -5.82 8.14
CA ARG A 86 -8.70 -6.22 9.02
C ARG A 86 -10.07 -5.79 8.47
N ARG A 87 -10.17 -4.58 7.90
CA ARG A 87 -11.43 -4.04 7.34
C ARG A 87 -11.81 -4.67 6.02
N PHE A 88 -10.82 -4.94 5.18
CA PHE A 88 -11.01 -5.42 3.80
C PHE A 88 -10.07 -6.59 3.52
N PRO A 89 -10.32 -7.76 4.16
CA PRO A 89 -9.44 -8.92 4.05
C PRO A 89 -9.43 -9.55 2.65
N GLU A 90 -10.43 -9.25 1.83
CA GLU A 90 -10.52 -9.69 0.43
C GLU A 90 -9.59 -8.92 -0.51
N LEU A 91 -9.05 -7.76 -0.10
CA LEU A 91 -8.18 -6.93 -0.92
C LEU A 91 -6.71 -7.31 -0.75
N GLN A 92 -5.98 -7.24 -1.84
CA GLN A 92 -4.53 -7.36 -1.87
C GLN A 92 -3.91 -5.98 -1.62
N TRP A 93 -3.60 -5.69 -0.36
CA TRP A 93 -3.01 -4.42 0.04
C TRP A 93 -1.51 -4.38 -0.29
N GLN A 94 -1.08 -3.29 -0.92
CA GLN A 94 0.31 -2.97 -1.17
C GLN A 94 0.68 -1.76 -0.32
N ALA A 95 1.63 -1.92 0.59
CA ALA A 95 2.06 -0.87 1.51
C ALA A 95 3.17 -0.02 0.92
N SER A 96 3.09 1.30 1.07
CA SER A 96 4.09 2.27 0.63
C SER A 96 4.31 3.36 1.67
N GLY A 97 5.55 3.85 1.74
CA GLY A 97 5.97 4.91 2.65
C GLY A 97 6.70 4.42 3.91
N GLY A 98 7.84 5.01 4.19
CA GLY A 98 8.58 4.86 5.43
C GLY A 98 9.53 3.68 5.55
N VAL A 99 9.46 2.69 4.69
CA VAL A 99 10.35 1.49 4.74
C VAL A 99 11.81 1.92 4.77
N ALA A 100 12.54 1.47 5.80
CA ALA A 100 13.93 1.80 6.04
C ALA A 100 14.84 0.56 6.12
N THR A 101 14.33 -0.55 6.64
CA THR A 101 15.10 -1.76 6.97
C THR A 101 14.37 -3.04 6.54
N ALA A 102 15.10 -4.15 6.50
CA ALA A 102 14.49 -5.46 6.28
C ALA A 102 13.49 -5.86 7.38
N ARG A 103 13.65 -5.36 8.60
CA ARG A 103 12.69 -5.58 9.69
C ARG A 103 11.31 -4.97 9.38
N ASP A 104 11.29 -3.84 8.68
CA ASP A 104 10.05 -3.20 8.27
C ASP A 104 9.29 -4.06 7.27
N LEU A 105 9.99 -4.78 6.39
CA LEU A 105 9.39 -5.74 5.47
C LEU A 105 8.75 -6.92 6.22
N VAL A 106 9.42 -7.42 7.26
CA VAL A 106 8.88 -8.46 8.14
C VAL A 106 7.62 -7.95 8.85
N ALA A 107 7.68 -6.76 9.46
CA ALA A 107 6.55 -6.15 10.17
C ALA A 107 5.33 -5.97 9.24
N LEU A 108 5.53 -5.48 8.01
CA LEU A 108 4.46 -5.30 7.04
C LEU A 108 3.87 -6.66 6.58
N ARG A 109 4.72 -7.67 6.33
CA ARG A 109 4.26 -9.03 6.03
C ARG A 109 3.38 -9.57 7.17
N ASP A 110 3.80 -9.35 8.42
CA ASP A 110 3.07 -9.84 9.60
C ASP A 110 1.76 -9.06 9.83
N CYS A 111 1.63 -7.83 9.29
CA CYS A 111 0.36 -7.11 9.15
C CYS A 111 -0.58 -7.73 8.11
N GLY A 112 -0.12 -8.64 7.26
CA GLY A 112 -0.93 -9.31 6.24
C GLY A 112 -1.01 -8.59 4.90
N VAL A 113 -0.14 -7.60 4.62
CA VAL A 113 -0.12 -6.96 3.29
C VAL A 113 0.42 -7.92 2.22
N ALA A 114 -0.11 -7.81 1.01
CA ALA A 114 0.25 -8.66 -0.11
C ALA A 114 1.60 -8.27 -0.74
N ALA A 115 1.95 -6.98 -0.68
CA ALA A 115 3.20 -6.47 -1.24
C ALA A 115 3.66 -5.20 -0.52
N VAL A 116 4.94 -4.85 -0.74
CA VAL A 116 5.55 -3.63 -0.19
C VAL A 116 6.26 -2.88 -1.31
N ILE A 117 6.04 -1.58 -1.39
CA ILE A 117 6.78 -0.68 -2.27
C ILE A 117 7.89 -0.02 -1.44
N SER A 118 9.11 -0.19 -1.89
CA SER A 118 10.29 0.43 -1.29
C SER A 118 11.16 1.05 -2.38
N GLY A 119 11.40 2.34 -2.28
CA GLY A 119 12.25 3.09 -3.21
C GLY A 119 13.56 3.51 -2.53
N LYS A 120 13.49 4.54 -1.70
CA LYS A 120 14.65 5.20 -1.09
C LYS A 120 15.57 4.25 -0.31
N ALA A 121 15.01 3.32 0.46
CA ALA A 121 15.81 2.36 1.23
C ALA A 121 16.67 1.45 0.32
N LEU A 122 16.16 1.10 -0.86
CA LEU A 122 16.91 0.33 -1.85
C LEU A 122 17.96 1.18 -2.54
N LEU A 123 17.60 2.38 -2.98
CA LEU A 123 18.53 3.31 -3.66
C LEU A 123 19.70 3.73 -2.75
N GLU A 124 19.45 3.86 -1.45
CA GLU A 124 20.47 4.18 -0.45
C GLU A 124 21.19 2.94 0.15
N ASN A 125 20.95 1.75 -0.41
CA ASN A 125 21.53 0.49 0.06
C ASN A 125 21.28 0.21 1.57
N LYS A 126 20.12 0.63 2.10
CA LYS A 126 19.70 0.34 3.48
C LYS A 126 19.20 -1.09 3.65
N ILE A 127 18.77 -1.71 2.56
CA ILE A 127 18.34 -3.10 2.48
C ILE A 127 19.15 -3.77 1.39
N SER A 128 19.91 -4.79 1.74
CA SER A 128 20.72 -5.54 0.79
C SER A 128 19.88 -6.51 -0.04
N SER A 129 20.39 -6.92 -1.19
CA SER A 129 19.75 -7.94 -2.04
C SER A 129 19.58 -9.28 -1.31
N GLN A 130 20.48 -9.62 -0.39
CA GLN A 130 20.39 -10.83 0.40
C GLN A 130 19.21 -10.78 1.39
N GLU A 131 18.98 -9.63 2.03
CA GLU A 131 17.85 -9.42 2.95
C GLU A 131 16.51 -9.39 2.21
N LEU A 132 16.51 -9.03 0.93
CA LEU A 132 15.30 -9.03 0.10
C LEU A 132 14.86 -10.42 -0.36
N ARG A 133 15.78 -11.37 -0.47
CA ARG A 133 15.49 -12.72 -1.01
C ARG A 133 14.22 -13.37 -0.46
N PRO A 134 13.94 -13.36 0.86
CA PRO A 134 12.75 -13.99 1.42
C PRO A 134 11.42 -13.36 0.98
N PHE A 135 11.47 -12.14 0.40
CA PHE A 135 10.29 -11.35 0.01
C PHE A 135 10.08 -11.31 -1.51
N LEU A 136 11.01 -11.88 -2.29
CA LEU A 136 10.90 -11.89 -3.74
C LEU A 136 9.99 -13.02 -4.22
N PRO A 137 9.24 -12.83 -5.32
CA PRO A 137 8.53 -13.91 -5.99
C PRO A 137 9.51 -15.06 -6.31
N ASN A 138 9.12 -16.30 -6.04
CA ASN A 138 9.93 -17.53 -6.21
C ASN A 138 11.08 -17.75 -5.21
N ALA A 139 11.11 -17.04 -4.09
CA ALA A 139 12.10 -17.29 -3.03
C ALA A 139 12.07 -18.74 -2.50
N SER A 140 10.90 -19.36 -2.51
CA SER A 140 10.70 -20.76 -2.07
C SER A 140 11.29 -21.82 -3.03
N SER A 141 11.52 -21.51 -4.30
CA SER A 141 12.13 -22.45 -5.26
C SER A 141 13.66 -22.51 -5.20
N LEU A 142 14.30 -21.52 -4.57
CA LEU A 142 15.76 -21.44 -4.43
C LEU A 142 16.29 -22.05 -3.13
N ALA A 143 15.42 -22.39 -2.18
CA ALA A 143 15.79 -23.02 -0.92
C ALA A 143 15.89 -24.56 -1.01
N SER A 144 15.65 -25.15 -2.19
CA SER A 144 15.63 -26.60 -2.42
C SER A 144 16.75 -27.06 -3.37
N MET A 145 17.82 -26.25 -3.56
CA MET A 145 19.03 -26.66 -4.29
C MET A 145 20.24 -26.65 -3.38
#